data_961003ee5dbe8539e7d3bcfe8e798cb5
#
_entry.id   961003ee5dbe8539e7d3bcfe8e798cb5
#
_cell.length_a   1.000
_cell.length_b   1.000
_cell.length_c   1.000
_cell.angle_alpha   90.00
_cell.angle_beta   90.00
_cell.angle_gamma   90.00
#
_symmetry.space_group_name_H-M   'P 1'
#
loop_
_entity.id
_entity.type
_entity.pdbx_description
1 polymer ?
#
loop_
_entity_poly.entity_id
_entity_poly.type
_entity_poly.pdbx_seq_one_letter_code
_entity_poly.pdbx_strand_id
1 'polypeptide(L)'
;QVGDHIVGIASSGLHSNGYSLARKVLEKSGLKPEDAFPGADGATVREVMLAPTIIYVEAVRSLLRDLNVKGMAHITGGGFYDNIPRVLPAQVEARINFGSWQMPPVFRWLKETGDLSWPEILQIFNGGIGYVMVLPPDQSEEAISRIQAFNLRAWHIGDVARRSKGDGGETEQVVVNF
;
A
#
# COMPACT_ATOMS: atom_id res chain seq x y z
N GLN A 1 -12.95 -4.98 13.84
CA GLN A 1 -14.42 -5.15 13.86
C GLN A 1 -14.96 -4.71 12.51
N VAL A 2 -16.16 -5.20 12.14
CA VAL A 2 -16.87 -4.70 10.95
C VAL A 2 -17.18 -3.21 11.14
N GLY A 3 -16.91 -2.40 10.11
CA GLY A 3 -17.06 -0.96 10.13
C GLY A 3 -15.81 -0.19 10.56
N ASP A 4 -14.73 -0.86 11.00
CA ASP A 4 -13.47 -0.18 11.25
C ASP A 4 -12.88 0.35 9.93
N HIS A 5 -12.25 1.52 9.98
CA HIS A 5 -11.56 2.11 8.85
C HIS A 5 -10.15 1.53 8.68
N ILE A 6 -9.72 1.42 7.43
CA ILE A 6 -8.35 1.07 7.06
C ILE A 6 -7.65 2.34 6.56
N VAL A 7 -6.68 2.80 7.33
CA VAL A 7 -5.85 3.95 7.00
C VAL A 7 -4.54 3.45 6.38
N GLY A 8 -4.24 3.91 5.17
CA GLY A 8 -3.00 3.62 4.45
C GLY A 8 -2.02 4.78 4.55
N ILE A 9 -0.75 4.48 4.81
CA ILE A 9 0.34 5.45 4.84
C ILE A 9 1.18 5.27 3.58
N ALA A 10 1.51 6.36 2.91
CA ALA A 10 2.29 6.36 1.67
C ALA A 10 3.60 5.58 1.78
N SER A 11 3.96 4.88 0.70
CA SER A 11 5.33 4.45 0.45
C SER A 11 6.11 5.53 -0.30
N SER A 12 7.44 5.41 -0.30
CA SER A 12 8.34 6.21 -1.15
C SER A 12 8.50 5.66 -2.57
N GLY A 13 7.86 4.53 -2.86
CA GLY A 13 8.02 3.76 -4.08
C GLY A 13 8.07 2.26 -3.77
N LEU A 14 8.99 1.55 -4.42
CA LEU A 14 9.09 0.08 -4.31
C LEU A 14 9.42 -0.42 -2.89
N HIS A 15 10.02 0.44 -2.06
CA HIS A 15 10.69 0.01 -0.84
C HIS A 15 11.76 -1.05 -1.18
N SER A 16 11.77 -2.20 -0.51
CA SER A 16 12.77 -3.25 -0.76
C SER A 16 12.16 -4.54 -1.32
N ASN A 17 11.02 -4.45 -2.03
CA ASN A 17 10.27 -5.62 -2.49
C ASN A 17 10.01 -5.58 -4.00
N GLY A 18 9.91 -6.77 -4.62
CA GLY A 18 9.57 -6.90 -6.03
C GLY A 18 10.68 -6.57 -7.02
N TYR A 19 11.93 -6.36 -6.57
CA TYR A 19 13.03 -5.93 -7.43
C TYR A 19 13.40 -6.92 -8.52
N SER A 20 13.15 -8.22 -8.35
CA SER A 20 13.40 -9.21 -9.40
C SER A 20 12.57 -8.92 -10.65
N LEU A 21 11.29 -8.54 -10.47
CA LEU A 21 10.42 -8.15 -11.57
C LEU A 21 10.74 -6.73 -12.05
N ALA A 22 10.90 -5.77 -11.12
CA ALA A 22 11.19 -4.38 -11.47
C ALA A 22 12.45 -4.24 -12.32
N ARG A 23 13.50 -5.02 -12.04
CA ARG A 23 14.72 -5.06 -12.88
C ARG A 23 14.46 -5.60 -14.29
N LYS A 24 13.67 -6.66 -14.43
CA LYS A 24 13.31 -7.21 -15.75
C LYS A 24 12.52 -6.19 -16.58
N VAL A 25 11.60 -5.46 -15.94
CA VAL A 25 10.84 -4.40 -16.60
C VAL A 25 11.77 -3.24 -17.01
N LEU A 26 12.72 -2.88 -16.14
CA LEU A 26 13.71 -1.83 -16.44
C LEU A 26 14.59 -2.24 -17.63
N GLU A 27 15.09 -3.47 -17.66
CA GLU A 27 15.85 -4.00 -18.82
C GLU A 27 15.03 -3.94 -20.10
N LYS A 28 13.76 -4.37 -20.06
CA LYS A 28 12.84 -4.31 -21.20
C LYS A 28 12.61 -2.88 -21.70
N SER A 29 12.57 -1.90 -20.79
CA SER A 29 12.33 -0.51 -21.15
C SER A 29 13.50 0.18 -21.85
N GLY A 30 14.72 -0.33 -21.66
CA GLY A 30 15.96 0.28 -22.17
C GLY A 30 16.39 1.56 -21.42
N LEU A 31 15.66 2.00 -20.39
CA LEU A 31 16.01 3.17 -19.60
C LEU A 31 17.32 2.96 -18.84
N LYS A 32 18.13 4.01 -18.78
CA LYS A 32 19.39 4.05 -18.03
C LYS A 32 19.18 4.75 -16.67
N PRO A 33 20.08 4.52 -15.69
CA PRO A 33 19.94 5.11 -14.35
C PRO A 33 19.83 6.63 -14.32
N GLU A 34 20.44 7.32 -15.29
CA GLU A 34 20.49 8.79 -15.40
C GLU A 34 19.33 9.38 -16.20
N ASP A 35 18.56 8.55 -16.89
CA ASP A 35 17.41 9.02 -17.68
C ASP A 35 16.31 9.53 -16.73
N ALA A 36 15.52 10.52 -17.20
CA ALA A 36 14.33 10.96 -16.49
C ALA A 36 13.31 9.82 -16.39
N PHE A 37 12.81 9.60 -15.20
CA PHE A 37 11.80 8.56 -14.99
C PHE A 37 10.42 9.03 -15.47
N PRO A 38 9.69 8.22 -16.27
CA PRO A 38 8.39 8.61 -16.80
C PRO A 38 7.39 9.00 -15.69
N GLY A 39 6.86 10.22 -15.76
CA GLY A 39 5.85 10.73 -14.82
C GLY A 39 6.35 11.11 -13.42
N ALA A 40 7.66 11.20 -13.20
CA ALA A 40 8.25 11.49 -11.89
C ALA A 40 8.87 12.90 -11.77
N ASP A 41 8.30 13.92 -12.45
CA ASP A 41 8.65 15.35 -12.32
C ASP A 41 10.16 15.64 -12.34
N GLY A 42 10.87 15.00 -13.27
CA GLY A 42 12.32 15.19 -13.48
C GLY A 42 13.23 14.31 -12.61
N ALA A 43 12.69 13.51 -11.72
CA ALA A 43 13.49 12.52 -11.00
C ALA A 43 14.06 11.46 -11.96
N THR A 44 15.28 11.00 -11.70
CA THR A 44 15.94 10.00 -12.51
C THR A 44 15.45 8.58 -12.18
N VAL A 45 15.72 7.64 -13.09
CA VAL A 45 15.48 6.20 -12.85
C VAL A 45 16.15 5.75 -11.56
N ARG A 46 17.40 6.18 -11.34
CA ARG A 46 18.17 5.86 -10.13
C ARG A 46 17.44 6.34 -8.87
N GLU A 47 16.97 7.59 -8.85
CA GLU A 47 16.30 8.17 -7.68
C GLU A 47 14.99 7.47 -7.37
N VAL A 48 14.18 7.17 -8.40
CA VAL A 48 12.89 6.48 -8.22
C VAL A 48 13.09 5.03 -7.80
N MET A 49 14.00 4.31 -8.45
CA MET A 49 14.22 2.89 -8.20
C MET A 49 14.95 2.61 -6.88
N LEU A 50 15.77 3.54 -6.40
CA LEU A 50 16.55 3.39 -5.18
C LEU A 50 16.01 4.23 -4.02
N ALA A 51 14.79 4.76 -4.12
CA ALA A 51 14.17 5.51 -3.04
C ALA A 51 14.16 4.69 -1.74
N PRO A 52 14.74 5.21 -0.63
CA PRO A 52 14.81 4.45 0.61
C PRO A 52 13.43 4.11 1.17
N THR A 53 13.30 2.95 1.81
CA THR A 53 12.11 2.58 2.55
C THR A 53 11.81 3.59 3.66
N ILE A 54 10.56 4.04 3.74
CA ILE A 54 10.13 4.96 4.81
C ILE A 54 10.20 4.27 6.18
N ILE A 55 10.70 4.97 7.17
CA ILE A 55 10.69 4.55 8.58
C ILE A 55 9.43 5.11 9.22
N TYR A 56 8.46 4.25 9.50
CA TYR A 56 7.14 4.62 10.05
C TYR A 56 7.10 4.73 11.57
N VAL A 57 8.19 4.35 12.26
CA VAL A 57 8.21 4.12 13.72
C VAL A 57 7.68 5.29 14.53
N GLU A 58 8.16 6.52 14.27
CA GLU A 58 7.76 7.69 15.06
C GLU A 58 6.27 8.05 14.84
N ALA A 59 5.80 8.02 13.60
CA ALA A 59 4.40 8.27 13.29
C ALA A 59 3.49 7.23 13.95
N VAL A 60 3.81 5.94 13.79
CA VAL A 60 3.03 4.84 14.38
C VAL A 60 3.02 4.92 15.92
N ARG A 61 4.17 5.15 16.55
CA ARG A 61 4.26 5.30 18.01
C ARG A 61 3.43 6.47 18.54
N SER A 62 3.32 7.56 17.78
CA SER A 62 2.49 8.70 18.20
C SER A 62 1.01 8.32 18.29
N LEU A 63 0.54 7.45 17.39
CA LEU A 63 -0.85 6.98 17.38
C LEU A 63 -1.12 5.96 18.51
N LEU A 64 -0.17 5.06 18.73
CA LEU A 64 -0.31 4.01 19.76
C LEU A 64 -0.37 4.51 21.20
N ARG A 65 -0.13 5.81 21.44
CA ARG A 65 -0.18 6.41 22.79
C ARG A 65 -1.61 6.50 23.33
N ASP A 66 -2.56 6.81 22.46
CA ASP A 66 -3.91 7.22 22.86
C ASP A 66 -5.01 6.88 21.85
N LEU A 67 -4.68 6.39 20.66
CA LEU A 67 -5.66 5.88 19.69
C LEU A 67 -5.79 4.36 19.80
N ASN A 68 -7.01 3.89 19.57
CA ASN A 68 -7.32 2.46 19.60
C ASN A 68 -6.95 1.77 18.28
N VAL A 69 -5.66 1.61 18.03
CA VAL A 69 -5.16 0.88 16.85
C VAL A 69 -5.41 -0.62 17.03
N LYS A 70 -6.33 -1.17 16.26
CA LYS A 70 -6.78 -2.57 16.36
C LYS A 70 -5.93 -3.55 15.55
N GLY A 71 -5.24 -3.05 14.53
CA GLY A 71 -4.34 -3.84 13.69
C GLY A 71 -3.43 -2.94 12.89
N MET A 72 -2.27 -3.45 12.52
CA MET A 72 -1.32 -2.72 11.68
C MET A 72 -0.44 -3.71 10.92
N ALA A 73 -0.15 -3.39 9.66
CA ALA A 73 0.69 -4.21 8.80
C ALA A 73 1.63 -3.35 7.95
N HIS A 74 2.89 -3.73 7.91
CA HIS A 74 3.86 -3.22 6.95
C HIS A 74 3.67 -3.96 5.64
N ILE A 75 3.41 -3.24 4.55
CA ILE A 75 3.18 -3.83 3.23
C ILE A 75 4.53 -4.12 2.58
N THR A 76 4.88 -5.38 2.53
CA THR A 76 6.13 -5.92 2.00
C THR A 76 5.88 -6.85 0.80
N GLY A 77 6.75 -7.84 0.56
CA GLY A 77 6.51 -8.86 -0.46
C GLY A 77 5.17 -9.58 -0.25
N GLY A 78 4.45 -9.85 -1.33
CA GLY A 78 3.08 -10.35 -1.30
C GLY A 78 2.00 -9.26 -1.25
N GLY A 79 2.43 -7.98 -1.18
CA GLY A 79 1.54 -6.82 -1.32
C GLY A 79 0.37 -6.79 -0.34
N PHE A 80 -0.77 -6.29 -0.79
CA PHE A 80 -1.97 -6.20 0.04
C PHE A 80 -2.52 -7.56 0.43
N TYR A 81 -2.54 -8.49 -0.52
CA TYR A 81 -3.20 -9.78 -0.38
C TYR A 81 -2.54 -10.71 0.64
N ASP A 82 -1.22 -10.60 0.85
CA ASP A 82 -0.51 -11.42 1.84
C ASP A 82 -0.28 -10.72 3.19
N ASN A 83 -0.23 -9.37 3.21
CA ASN A 83 0.14 -8.65 4.44
C ASN A 83 -1.07 -8.21 5.27
N ILE A 84 -2.15 -7.72 4.65
CA ILE A 84 -3.33 -7.25 5.37
C ILE A 84 -4.06 -8.40 6.10
N PRO A 85 -4.23 -9.61 5.52
CA PRO A 85 -4.89 -10.71 6.21
C PRO A 85 -4.24 -11.13 7.53
N ARG A 86 -2.92 -10.94 7.68
CA ARG A 86 -2.18 -11.33 8.89
C ARG A 86 -2.68 -10.63 10.16
N VAL A 87 -3.34 -9.50 10.03
CA VAL A 87 -3.84 -8.69 11.15
C VAL A 87 -5.35 -8.66 11.24
N LEU A 88 -6.03 -9.43 10.40
CA LEU A 88 -7.48 -9.54 10.37
C LEU A 88 -7.96 -10.89 10.96
N PRO A 89 -9.00 -10.89 11.81
CA PRO A 89 -9.69 -12.13 12.18
C PRO A 89 -10.29 -12.82 10.94
N ALA A 90 -10.38 -14.15 10.98
CA ALA A 90 -10.82 -14.98 9.85
C ALA A 90 -12.22 -14.64 9.29
N GLN A 91 -13.12 -14.11 10.16
CA GLN A 91 -14.51 -13.80 9.80
C GLN A 91 -14.72 -12.43 9.14
N VAL A 92 -13.65 -11.65 8.95
CA VAL A 92 -13.72 -10.34 8.31
C VAL A 92 -12.80 -10.26 7.10
N GLU A 93 -13.07 -9.31 6.23
CA GLU A 93 -12.27 -8.98 5.05
C GLU A 93 -11.96 -7.49 5.02
N ALA A 94 -10.87 -7.10 4.38
CA ALA A 94 -10.57 -5.72 4.03
C ALA A 94 -11.18 -5.41 2.67
N ARG A 95 -12.01 -4.38 2.59
CA ARG A 95 -12.50 -3.80 1.33
C ARG A 95 -11.72 -2.54 1.04
N ILE A 96 -10.88 -2.59 0.03
CA ILE A 96 -9.97 -1.50 -0.35
C ILE A 96 -10.55 -0.77 -1.56
N ASN A 97 -10.63 0.55 -1.49
CA ASN A 97 -11.09 1.41 -2.57
C ASN A 97 -9.88 1.86 -3.40
N PHE A 98 -9.66 1.20 -4.54
CA PHE A 98 -8.58 1.57 -5.46
C PHE A 98 -8.79 3.00 -5.95
N GLY A 99 -7.72 3.80 -5.96
CA GLY A 99 -7.80 5.22 -6.34
C GLY A 99 -8.10 6.18 -5.19
N SER A 100 -8.34 5.69 -3.96
CA SER A 100 -8.47 6.55 -2.77
C SER A 100 -7.15 7.16 -2.29
N TRP A 101 -6.02 6.75 -2.86
CA TRP A 101 -4.69 7.32 -2.60
C TRP A 101 -3.96 7.71 -3.87
N GLN A 102 -2.95 8.54 -3.73
CA GLN A 102 -2.12 8.93 -4.86
C GLN A 102 -1.10 7.84 -5.19
N MET A 103 -1.28 7.21 -6.36
CA MET A 103 -0.38 6.17 -6.85
C MET A 103 0.95 6.75 -7.31
N PRO A 104 2.11 6.31 -6.76
CA PRO A 104 3.42 6.71 -7.25
C PRO A 104 3.64 6.30 -8.72
N PRO A 105 4.35 7.14 -9.52
CA PRO A 105 4.55 6.89 -10.95
C PRO A 105 5.18 5.53 -11.26
N VAL A 106 6.04 5.03 -10.41
CA VAL A 106 6.72 3.74 -10.60
C VAL A 106 5.76 2.57 -10.78
N PHE A 107 4.61 2.56 -10.10
CA PHE A 107 3.65 1.46 -10.23
C PHE A 107 2.84 1.52 -11.52
N ARG A 108 2.53 2.72 -12.01
CA ARG A 108 1.93 2.90 -13.34
C ARG A 108 2.89 2.47 -14.44
N TRP A 109 4.13 2.90 -14.33
CA TRP A 109 5.18 2.53 -15.26
C TRP A 109 5.42 1.00 -15.29
N LEU A 110 5.49 0.36 -14.12
CA LEU A 110 5.60 -1.10 -14.01
C LEU A 110 4.41 -1.81 -14.66
N LYS A 111 3.20 -1.31 -14.43
CA LYS A 111 1.99 -1.85 -15.05
C LYS A 111 2.06 -1.78 -16.58
N GLU A 112 2.35 -0.61 -17.12
CA GLU A 112 2.32 -0.34 -18.55
C GLU A 112 3.49 -1.03 -19.28
N THR A 113 4.72 -0.86 -18.80
CA THR A 113 5.94 -1.41 -19.43
C THR A 113 6.06 -2.92 -19.20
N GLY A 114 5.62 -3.39 -18.05
CA GLY A 114 5.64 -4.81 -17.67
C GLY A 114 4.47 -5.62 -18.22
N ASP A 115 3.44 -4.95 -18.78
CA ASP A 115 2.18 -5.56 -19.20
C ASP A 115 1.48 -6.30 -18.04
N LEU A 116 1.38 -5.62 -16.89
CA LEU A 116 0.81 -6.15 -15.65
C LEU A 116 -0.58 -5.55 -15.39
N SER A 117 -1.43 -6.32 -14.76
CA SER A 117 -2.71 -5.85 -14.22
C SER A 117 -2.52 -5.17 -12.84
N TRP A 118 -3.51 -4.37 -12.41
CA TRP A 118 -3.48 -3.80 -11.06
C TRP A 118 -3.51 -4.85 -9.94
N PRO A 119 -4.29 -5.94 -10.03
CA PRO A 119 -4.20 -7.04 -9.07
C PRO A 119 -2.79 -7.60 -8.93
N GLU A 120 -2.07 -7.84 -10.04
CA GLU A 120 -0.68 -8.31 -10.01
C GLU A 120 0.27 -7.29 -9.35
N ILE A 121 0.10 -5.99 -9.64
CA ILE A 121 0.86 -4.94 -8.96
C ILE A 121 0.64 -4.99 -7.44
N LEU A 122 -0.62 -5.11 -6.99
CA LEU A 122 -0.96 -5.16 -5.57
C LEU A 122 -0.64 -6.50 -4.90
N GLN A 123 -0.38 -7.56 -5.67
CA GLN A 123 0.11 -8.85 -5.16
C GLN A 123 1.63 -8.84 -4.97
N ILE A 124 2.37 -8.14 -5.83
CA ILE A 124 3.84 -8.19 -5.84
C ILE A 124 4.44 -7.02 -5.06
N PHE A 125 3.83 -5.84 -5.20
CA PHE A 125 4.34 -4.57 -4.68
C PHE A 125 3.38 -3.96 -3.65
N ASN A 126 3.85 -2.90 -2.98
CA ASN A 126 3.04 -2.16 -2.01
C ASN A 126 1.99 -1.22 -2.65
N GLY A 127 2.02 -1.03 -3.98
CA GLY A 127 1.04 -0.20 -4.70
C GLY A 127 0.94 1.25 -4.22
N GLY A 128 1.99 1.79 -3.59
CA GLY A 128 2.01 3.16 -3.06
C GLY A 128 1.61 3.29 -1.58
N ILE A 129 1.20 2.20 -0.95
CA ILE A 129 0.90 2.13 0.48
C ILE A 129 1.93 1.22 1.16
N GLY A 130 2.80 1.79 1.99
CA GLY A 130 3.83 1.02 2.67
C GLY A 130 3.40 0.52 4.05
N TYR A 131 2.39 1.13 4.66
CA TYR A 131 1.89 0.73 5.97
C TYR A 131 0.37 0.91 6.05
N VAL A 132 -0.32 0.00 6.71
CA VAL A 132 -1.76 0.11 6.98
C VAL A 132 -2.04 0.01 8.46
N MET A 133 -3.09 0.71 8.91
CA MET A 133 -3.59 0.68 10.27
C MET A 133 -5.11 0.52 10.25
N VAL A 134 -5.63 -0.27 11.18
CA VAL A 134 -7.07 -0.47 11.38
C VAL A 134 -7.49 0.27 12.66
N LEU A 135 -8.44 1.17 12.53
CA LEU A 135 -8.89 2.07 13.60
C LEU A 135 -10.43 2.17 13.61
N PRO A 136 -11.03 2.53 14.77
CA PRO A 136 -12.43 2.95 14.78
C PRO A 136 -12.66 4.15 13.84
N PRO A 137 -13.84 4.26 13.20
CA PRO A 137 -14.14 5.34 12.25
C PRO A 137 -13.96 6.75 12.82
N ASP A 138 -14.32 6.94 14.07
CA ASP A 138 -14.23 8.22 14.81
C ASP A 138 -12.79 8.67 15.11
N GLN A 139 -11.80 7.79 14.95
CA GLN A 139 -10.39 8.09 15.18
C GLN A 139 -9.55 8.18 13.89
N SER A 140 -10.11 7.82 12.75
CA SER A 140 -9.35 7.72 11.50
C SER A 140 -8.87 9.09 10.98
N GLU A 141 -9.68 10.13 11.07
CA GLU A 141 -9.28 11.49 10.65
C GLU A 141 -8.16 12.05 11.51
N GLU A 142 -8.24 11.86 12.83
CA GLU A 142 -7.18 12.26 13.76
C GLU A 142 -5.89 11.48 13.47
N ALA A 143 -5.97 10.17 13.21
CA ALA A 143 -4.82 9.37 12.85
C ALA A 143 -4.14 9.89 11.59
N ILE A 144 -4.92 10.18 10.53
CA ILE A 144 -4.41 10.77 9.28
C ILE A 144 -3.72 12.11 9.53
N SER A 145 -4.36 13.00 10.29
CA SER A 145 -3.79 14.32 10.63
C SER A 145 -2.46 14.20 11.38
N ARG A 146 -2.37 13.29 12.35
CA ARG A 146 -1.13 13.05 13.11
C ARG A 146 -0.02 12.47 12.22
N ILE A 147 -0.34 11.54 11.32
CA ILE A 147 0.63 11.00 10.37
C ILE A 147 1.17 12.11 9.47
N GLN A 148 0.31 13.00 8.99
CA GLN A 148 0.70 14.14 8.15
C GLN A 148 1.65 15.11 8.87
N ALA A 149 1.54 15.25 10.18
CA ALA A 149 2.48 16.05 10.98
C ALA A 149 3.93 15.50 10.95
N PHE A 150 4.13 14.24 10.58
CA PHE A 150 5.44 13.63 10.32
C PHE A 150 5.89 13.73 8.85
N ASN A 151 5.27 14.60 8.06
CA ASN A 151 5.49 14.73 6.61
C ASN A 151 5.21 13.44 5.82
N LEU A 152 4.36 12.58 6.31
CA LEU A 152 3.88 11.38 5.64
C LEU A 152 2.47 11.61 5.11
N ARG A 153 2.19 11.16 3.89
CA ARG A 153 0.82 11.17 3.36
C ARG A 153 0.08 9.95 3.86
N ALA A 154 -1.19 10.14 4.22
CA ALA A 154 -2.06 9.05 4.63
C ALA A 154 -3.49 9.31 4.16
N TRP A 155 -4.24 8.23 3.98
CA TRP A 155 -5.61 8.26 3.48
C TRP A 155 -6.46 7.17 4.12
N HIS A 156 -7.75 7.40 4.20
CA HIS A 156 -8.72 6.33 4.39
C HIS A 156 -8.83 5.55 3.08
N ILE A 157 -8.33 4.31 3.06
CA ILE A 157 -8.22 3.52 1.84
C ILE A 157 -9.26 2.39 1.74
N GLY A 158 -10.04 2.18 2.78
CA GLY A 158 -11.03 1.12 2.81
C GLY A 158 -11.55 0.82 4.20
N ASP A 159 -12.35 -0.23 4.31
CA ASP A 159 -13.07 -0.60 5.52
C ASP A 159 -12.96 -2.08 5.81
N VAL A 160 -13.11 -2.45 7.08
CA VAL A 160 -13.26 -3.83 7.49
C VAL A 160 -14.74 -4.23 7.37
N ALA A 161 -14.99 -5.26 6.56
CA ALA A 161 -16.33 -5.78 6.34
C ALA A 161 -16.45 -7.23 6.82
N ARG A 162 -17.69 -7.73 6.90
CA ARG A 162 -17.92 -9.17 7.12
C ARG A 162 -17.42 -9.93 5.91
N ARG A 163 -16.64 -10.97 6.14
CA ARG A 163 -16.13 -11.82 5.06
C ARG A 163 -17.28 -12.49 4.32
N SER A 164 -17.27 -12.38 3.00
CA SER A 164 -18.25 -13.03 2.13
C SER A 164 -17.99 -14.55 2.11
N LYS A 165 -19.07 -15.35 2.02
CA LYS A 165 -18.95 -16.79 1.76
C LYS A 165 -19.18 -16.99 0.26
N GLY A 166 -18.20 -17.47 -0.45
CA GLY A 166 -18.35 -17.90 -1.85
C GLY A 166 -18.91 -19.32 -1.95
N ASP A 167 -19.42 -19.70 -3.11
CA ASP A 167 -20.01 -21.04 -3.40
C ASP A 167 -19.02 -22.22 -3.25
N GLY A 168 -17.75 -21.98 -3.04
CA GLY A 168 -16.70 -23.01 -2.93
C GLY A 168 -15.84 -22.96 -1.67
N GLY A 169 -16.15 -22.09 -0.69
CA GLY A 169 -15.34 -21.94 0.52
C GLY A 169 -15.10 -20.50 0.95
N GLU A 170 -14.06 -20.29 1.77
CA GLU A 170 -13.68 -18.96 2.22
C GLU A 170 -13.13 -18.11 1.06
N THR A 171 -13.73 -16.95 0.84
CA THR A 171 -13.23 -15.94 -0.12
C THR A 171 -11.90 -15.32 0.36
N GLU A 172 -11.20 -14.61 -0.52
CA GLU A 172 -10.03 -13.82 -0.13
C GLU A 172 -10.38 -12.81 0.96
N GLN A 173 -9.43 -12.57 1.88
CA GLN A 173 -9.63 -11.59 2.96
C GLN A 173 -9.32 -10.15 2.54
N VAL A 174 -8.90 -9.92 1.31
CA VAL A 174 -8.70 -8.59 0.73
C VAL A 174 -9.47 -8.51 -0.58
N VAL A 175 -10.44 -7.62 -0.61
CA VAL A 175 -11.23 -7.31 -1.81
C VAL A 175 -10.89 -5.90 -2.24
N VAL A 176 -10.36 -5.73 -3.44
CA VAL A 176 -10.02 -4.43 -4.00
C VAL A 176 -11.08 -4.03 -5.02
N ASN A 177 -11.72 -2.89 -4.80
CA ASN A 177 -12.67 -2.27 -5.71
C ASN A 177 -11.89 -1.35 -6.67
N PHE A 178 -11.71 -1.82 -7.91
CA PHE A 178 -11.02 -1.08 -8.99
C PHE A 178 -11.92 -0.09 -9.69
#